data_84b4eb43c352ea0438730aec9a5d5e8b
#
_entry.id   84b4eb43c352ea0438730aec9a5d5e8b
#
_cell.length_a   1.000
_cell.length_b   1.000
_cell.length_c   1.000
_cell.angle_alpha   90.00
_cell.angle_beta   90.00
_cell.angle_gamma   90.00
#
_symmetry.space_group_name_H-M   'P 1'
#
loop_
_entity.id
_entity.type
_entity.pdbx_description
1 polymer ?
#
loop_
_entity_poly.entity_id
_entity_poly.type
_entity_poly.pdbx_seq_one_letter_code
_entity_poly.pdbx_strand_id
1 'polypeptide(L)'
;MRINVEGQVNDQVTVNGRFVNEMDFKDGDSSSTSMDRINAKWTPNDATYVTIGRQGVALDVTGTFWDEDAVFDGVAAGWDNGKVGVEAGYGRFKSAENEAAGWSGQDKTEAWYGKLTGHIADAADVSAFYLKNAQKQDQGAQVGENASAWGAGLSYGIGDFTVDGDYVKTQNTQAGDAALWTAGLTYGEVDTDKVGSWSLGAHYVKADKGSMFLGCSALDMGDQLGYANDTNVKFWVAKAGVAVQKNVELDAYYNFAAKADEGADPDDTWGIELNYAF
;
A
#
# COMPACT_ATOMS: atom_id res chain seq x y z
N MET A 1 -14.28 10.98 -0.50
CA MET A 1 -14.74 10.68 -1.88
C MET A 1 -13.56 10.82 -2.83
N ARG A 2 -13.32 9.83 -3.69
CA ARG A 2 -12.27 9.86 -4.72
C ARG A 2 -12.90 9.92 -6.10
N ILE A 3 -12.40 10.79 -6.99
CA ILE A 3 -12.85 10.92 -8.38
C ILE A 3 -11.64 10.76 -9.29
N ASN A 4 -11.64 9.67 -10.07
CA ASN A 4 -10.61 9.43 -11.08
C ASN A 4 -11.00 10.10 -12.40
N VAL A 5 -10.02 10.73 -13.05
CA VAL A 5 -10.16 11.38 -14.35
C VAL A 5 -9.07 10.85 -15.26
N GLU A 6 -9.46 10.34 -16.41
CA GLU A 6 -8.54 9.88 -17.44
C GLU A 6 -8.78 10.66 -18.73
N GLY A 7 -7.70 11.15 -19.34
CA GLY A 7 -7.71 11.84 -20.62
C GLY A 7 -6.73 11.21 -21.59
N GLN A 8 -7.21 10.66 -22.69
CA GLN A 8 -6.37 10.15 -23.77
C GLN A 8 -5.90 11.33 -24.67
N VAL A 9 -4.60 11.55 -24.70
CA VAL A 9 -3.97 12.60 -25.53
C VAL A 9 -3.77 12.13 -26.96
N ASN A 10 -3.34 10.88 -27.13
CA ASN A 10 -3.20 10.17 -28.38
C ASN A 10 -3.13 8.65 -28.11
N ASP A 11 -2.92 7.84 -29.14
CA ASP A 11 -2.91 6.37 -29.06
C ASP A 11 -1.87 5.80 -28.06
N GLN A 12 -0.87 6.59 -27.67
CA GLN A 12 0.22 6.16 -26.79
C GLN A 12 0.33 6.93 -25.49
N VAL A 13 -0.40 8.03 -25.32
CA VAL A 13 -0.25 8.90 -24.16
C VAL A 13 -1.61 9.12 -23.48
N THR A 14 -1.66 8.78 -22.21
CA THR A 14 -2.80 9.02 -21.33
C THR A 14 -2.37 9.91 -20.16
N VAL A 15 -3.23 10.82 -19.74
CA VAL A 15 -3.06 11.66 -18.55
C VAL A 15 -4.10 11.23 -17.51
N ASN A 16 -3.64 10.95 -16.30
CA ASN A 16 -4.47 10.51 -15.19
C ASN A 16 -4.46 11.54 -14.08
N GLY A 17 -5.61 11.75 -13.45
CA GLY A 17 -5.77 12.55 -12.25
C GLY A 17 -6.72 11.90 -11.28
N ARG A 18 -6.50 12.09 -9.96
CA ARG A 18 -7.44 11.67 -8.91
C ARG A 18 -7.62 12.82 -7.92
N PHE A 19 -8.87 13.25 -7.78
CA PHE A 19 -9.27 14.18 -6.75
C PHE A 19 -9.76 13.40 -5.53
N VAL A 20 -9.30 13.80 -4.36
CA VAL A 20 -9.74 13.27 -3.07
C VAL A 20 -10.43 14.39 -2.32
N ASN A 21 -11.64 14.14 -1.88
CA ASN A 21 -12.36 15.01 -0.95
C ASN A 21 -12.59 14.24 0.35
N GLU A 22 -12.06 14.77 1.43
CA GLU A 22 -12.20 14.25 2.79
C GLU A 22 -13.11 15.20 3.59
N MET A 23 -14.00 14.61 4.37
CA MET A 23 -14.91 15.33 5.26
C MET A 23 -14.91 14.61 6.61
N ASP A 24 -14.62 15.35 7.66
CA ASP A 24 -14.79 14.86 9.02
C ASP A 24 -16.23 15.17 9.48
N PHE A 25 -17.02 14.11 9.67
CA PHE A 25 -18.39 14.22 10.15
C PHE A 25 -18.50 14.36 11.68
N LYS A 26 -17.41 14.10 12.41
CA LYS A 26 -17.41 14.16 13.87
C LYS A 26 -17.25 15.59 14.36
N ASP A 27 -16.31 16.32 13.79
CA ASP A 27 -15.98 17.69 14.21
C ASP A 27 -16.60 18.77 13.32
N GLY A 28 -17.22 18.38 12.20
CA GLY A 28 -18.14 19.22 11.38
C GLY A 28 -17.52 20.35 10.56
N ASP A 29 -16.28 20.73 10.81
CA ASP A 29 -15.67 21.94 10.29
C ASP A 29 -14.51 21.74 9.31
N SER A 30 -14.02 20.53 9.13
CA SER A 30 -12.91 20.27 8.22
C SER A 30 -13.33 19.49 6.98
N SER A 31 -13.25 20.14 5.83
CA SER A 31 -13.24 19.47 4.54
C SER A 31 -11.96 19.83 3.80
N SER A 32 -11.30 18.85 3.24
CA SER A 32 -10.16 19.08 2.37
C SER A 32 -10.42 18.50 0.98
N THR A 33 -9.90 19.19 -0.03
CA THR A 33 -9.86 18.66 -1.39
C THR A 33 -8.44 18.72 -1.88
N SER A 34 -7.91 17.59 -2.25
CA SER A 34 -6.54 17.46 -2.76
C SER A 34 -6.51 16.68 -4.07
N MET A 35 -5.39 16.75 -4.77
CA MET A 35 -5.11 15.94 -5.94
C MET A 35 -3.96 14.99 -5.57
N ASP A 36 -4.27 13.72 -5.37
CA ASP A 36 -3.29 12.71 -4.97
C ASP A 36 -2.75 11.87 -6.14
N ARG A 37 -3.27 12.08 -7.34
CA ARG A 37 -2.74 11.55 -8.60
C ARG A 37 -2.76 12.63 -9.66
N ILE A 38 -1.64 12.80 -10.33
CA ILE A 38 -1.50 13.56 -11.56
C ILE A 38 -0.27 13.11 -12.31
N ASN A 39 -0.45 12.36 -13.38
CA ASN A 39 0.65 11.80 -14.15
C ASN A 39 0.31 11.69 -15.63
N ALA A 40 1.36 11.57 -16.43
CA ALA A 40 1.27 11.16 -17.82
C ALA A 40 1.90 9.78 -17.98
N LYS A 41 1.18 8.87 -18.62
CA LYS A 41 1.62 7.52 -18.95
C LYS A 41 1.80 7.40 -20.45
N TRP A 42 3.01 7.06 -20.88
CA TRP A 42 3.35 6.74 -22.27
C TRP A 42 3.47 5.23 -22.44
N THR A 43 2.71 4.68 -23.38
CA THR A 43 2.67 3.24 -23.71
C THR A 43 3.02 3.05 -25.18
N PRO A 44 4.32 2.92 -25.55
CA PRO A 44 4.74 2.78 -26.94
C PRO A 44 4.29 1.45 -27.58
N ASN A 45 3.96 0.45 -26.78
CA ASN A 45 3.39 -0.83 -27.16
C ASN A 45 2.62 -1.42 -25.98
N ASP A 46 1.93 -2.54 -26.18
CA ASP A 46 1.03 -3.15 -25.19
C ASP A 46 1.73 -3.62 -23.90
N ALA A 47 3.05 -3.79 -23.92
CA ALA A 47 3.80 -4.32 -22.79
C ALA A 47 4.66 -3.28 -22.06
N THR A 48 5.05 -2.19 -22.74
CA THR A 48 6.01 -1.23 -22.19
C THR A 48 5.32 0.07 -21.80
N TYR A 49 5.71 0.63 -20.66
CA TYR A 49 5.19 1.93 -20.22
C TYR A 49 6.25 2.77 -19.52
N VAL A 50 6.03 4.09 -19.54
CA VAL A 50 6.74 5.07 -18.73
C VAL A 50 5.69 6.00 -18.13
N THR A 51 5.69 6.13 -16.81
CA THR A 51 4.80 7.05 -16.10
C THR A 51 5.62 8.15 -15.43
N ILE A 52 5.21 9.40 -15.58
CA ILE A 52 5.88 10.57 -15.01
C ILE A 52 4.87 11.40 -14.25
N GLY A 53 5.17 11.74 -13.01
CA GLY A 53 4.34 12.55 -12.14
C GLY A 53 3.94 11.85 -10.87
N ARG A 54 2.83 12.29 -10.27
CA ARG A 54 2.26 11.73 -9.06
C ARG A 54 1.43 10.50 -9.38
N GLN A 55 1.85 9.34 -8.89
CA GLN A 55 1.25 8.04 -9.22
C GLN A 55 1.22 7.10 -8.01
N GLY A 56 0.46 6.01 -8.09
CA GLY A 56 0.54 4.88 -7.17
C GLY A 56 1.62 3.91 -7.58
N VAL A 57 2.26 3.29 -6.60
CA VAL A 57 3.23 2.20 -6.79
C VAL A 57 2.98 1.20 -5.67
N ALA A 58 2.58 -0.03 -6.00
CA ALA A 58 2.55 -1.14 -5.03
C ALA A 58 3.91 -1.85 -5.05
N LEU A 59 4.50 -2.11 -3.89
CA LEU A 59 5.76 -2.85 -3.78
C LEU A 59 5.55 -4.31 -3.37
N ASP A 60 4.70 -4.55 -2.42
CA ASP A 60 4.38 -5.87 -1.87
C ASP A 60 2.98 -6.36 -2.30
N VAL A 61 2.68 -7.63 -2.08
CA VAL A 61 1.43 -8.27 -2.51
C VAL A 61 0.26 -7.85 -1.62
N THR A 62 0.48 -7.78 -0.31
CA THR A 62 -0.58 -7.45 0.65
C THR A 62 -0.81 -5.95 0.82
N GLY A 63 0.08 -5.10 0.28
CA GLY A 63 0.04 -3.66 0.46
C GLY A 63 0.41 -3.19 1.87
N THR A 64 0.87 -4.10 2.75
CA THR A 64 1.18 -3.76 4.14
C THR A 64 2.42 -2.89 4.27
N PHE A 65 3.45 -3.15 3.45
CA PHE A 65 4.65 -2.32 3.42
C PHE A 65 4.46 -1.07 2.58
N TRP A 66 3.94 -1.22 1.35
CA TRP A 66 3.63 -0.08 0.47
C TRP A 66 2.66 -0.47 -0.64
N ASP A 67 1.46 0.08 -0.59
CA ASP A 67 0.42 -0.12 -1.59
C ASP A 67 0.32 1.03 -2.62
N GLU A 68 -0.52 0.84 -3.62
CA GLU A 68 -0.72 1.81 -4.68
C GLU A 68 -1.50 3.06 -4.25
N ASP A 69 -2.22 3.03 -3.12
CA ASP A 69 -3.00 4.17 -2.65
C ASP A 69 -2.12 5.28 -2.09
N ALA A 70 -0.91 4.95 -1.66
CA ALA A 70 0.07 5.96 -1.28
C ALA A 70 0.65 6.70 -2.48
N VAL A 71 1.27 7.84 -2.20
CA VAL A 71 1.78 8.75 -3.24
C VAL A 71 3.24 8.46 -3.56
N PHE A 72 3.51 8.28 -4.86
CA PHE A 72 4.86 8.32 -5.41
C PHE A 72 4.99 9.46 -6.41
N ASP A 73 5.85 10.43 -6.13
CA ASP A 73 6.15 11.56 -7.01
C ASP A 73 7.46 11.27 -7.75
N GLY A 74 7.39 10.83 -9.01
CA GLY A 74 8.60 10.42 -9.71
C GLY A 74 8.39 9.94 -11.15
N VAL A 75 9.34 9.14 -11.57
CA VAL A 75 9.33 8.45 -12.87
C VAL A 75 9.42 6.95 -12.62
N ALA A 76 8.52 6.21 -13.24
CA ALA A 76 8.55 4.74 -13.29
C ALA A 76 8.52 4.27 -14.73
N ALA A 77 9.28 3.24 -15.05
CA ALA A 77 9.27 2.58 -16.34
C ALA A 77 9.17 1.07 -16.13
N GLY A 78 8.32 0.44 -16.90
CA GLY A 78 8.08 -0.99 -16.77
C GLY A 78 7.79 -1.69 -18.08
N TRP A 79 7.85 -2.99 -17.98
CA TRP A 79 7.43 -3.93 -19.00
C TRP A 79 6.62 -5.04 -18.32
N ASP A 80 5.47 -5.35 -18.89
CA ASP A 80 4.57 -6.39 -18.40
C ASP A 80 3.90 -7.07 -19.59
N ASN A 81 3.92 -8.40 -19.62
CA ASN A 81 3.30 -9.21 -20.66
C ASN A 81 2.06 -9.98 -20.18
N GLY A 82 1.53 -9.61 -19.01
CA GLY A 82 0.40 -10.26 -18.34
C GLY A 82 0.76 -11.54 -17.59
N LYS A 83 2.04 -11.99 -17.64
CA LYS A 83 2.56 -13.13 -16.86
C LYS A 83 3.75 -12.74 -15.98
N VAL A 84 4.58 -11.89 -16.50
CA VAL A 84 5.76 -11.37 -15.79
C VAL A 84 5.83 -9.88 -16.06
N GLY A 85 5.97 -9.11 -15.00
CA GLY A 85 6.19 -7.68 -15.01
C GLY A 85 7.52 -7.32 -14.37
N VAL A 86 8.18 -6.30 -14.92
CA VAL A 86 9.37 -5.67 -14.34
C VAL A 86 9.16 -4.18 -14.35
N GLU A 87 9.37 -3.53 -13.22
CA GLU A 87 9.27 -2.08 -13.10
C GLU A 87 10.46 -1.53 -12.32
N ALA A 88 10.93 -0.37 -12.71
CA ALA A 88 11.91 0.39 -11.95
C ALA A 88 11.53 1.86 -11.93
N GLY A 89 11.82 2.54 -10.82
CA GLY A 89 11.50 3.94 -10.68
C GLY A 89 12.47 4.70 -9.77
N TYR A 90 12.39 6.01 -9.89
CA TYR A 90 13.09 6.97 -9.05
C TYR A 90 12.16 8.12 -8.70
N GLY A 91 12.05 8.43 -7.42
CA GLY A 91 11.18 9.50 -6.96
C GLY A 91 11.02 9.53 -5.45
N ARG A 92 9.97 10.17 -4.99
CA ARG A 92 9.67 10.38 -3.57
C ARG A 92 8.44 9.59 -3.17
N PHE A 93 8.62 8.71 -2.21
CA PHE A 93 7.54 8.03 -1.51
C PHE A 93 6.99 8.97 -0.44
N LYS A 94 5.68 9.18 -0.45
CA LYS A 94 4.97 10.02 0.52
C LYS A 94 3.89 9.19 1.18
N SER A 95 4.01 8.94 2.47
CA SER A 95 2.98 8.25 3.25
C SER A 95 1.63 8.99 3.21
N ALA A 96 0.54 8.25 3.22
CA ALA A 96 -0.81 8.80 3.29
C ALA A 96 -1.19 9.24 4.73
N GLU A 97 -0.58 8.63 5.74
CA GLU A 97 -0.91 8.74 7.17
C GLU A 97 0.18 9.46 7.98
N ASN A 98 0.57 10.68 7.59
CA ASN A 98 1.72 11.33 8.22
C ASN A 98 1.47 11.95 9.58
N GLU A 99 0.24 12.31 9.92
CA GLU A 99 -0.05 13.12 11.11
C GLU A 99 -0.69 12.31 12.25
N ALA A 100 -1.56 11.36 11.94
CA ALA A 100 -2.33 10.64 12.94
C ALA A 100 -1.51 9.56 13.68
N ALA A 101 -0.52 8.94 13.03
CA ALA A 101 0.25 7.82 13.57
C ALA A 101 1.66 8.19 14.07
N GLY A 102 1.96 9.47 14.30
CA GLY A 102 3.28 9.90 14.78
C GLY A 102 4.42 9.80 13.75
N TRP A 103 4.11 9.67 12.48
CA TRP A 103 5.07 9.60 11.36
C TRP A 103 5.72 10.96 11.02
N SER A 104 5.69 11.91 11.94
CA SER A 104 6.27 13.23 11.75
C SER A 104 7.76 13.14 11.38
N GLY A 105 8.10 13.63 10.20
CA GLY A 105 9.47 13.66 9.67
C GLY A 105 9.79 12.62 8.59
N GLN A 106 8.90 11.65 8.33
CA GLN A 106 9.06 10.65 7.27
C GLN A 106 8.15 10.91 6.05
N ASP A 107 7.65 12.11 5.91
CA ASP A 107 6.66 12.48 4.90
C ASP A 107 7.17 12.43 3.46
N LYS A 108 8.48 12.28 3.24
CA LYS A 108 9.06 12.18 1.89
C LYS A 108 10.37 11.40 1.93
N THR A 109 10.38 10.21 1.38
CA THR A 109 11.62 9.44 1.17
C THR A 109 11.94 9.37 -0.31
N GLU A 110 13.04 9.99 -0.73
CA GLU A 110 13.55 9.87 -2.10
C GLU A 110 14.29 8.54 -2.24
N ALA A 111 13.89 7.73 -3.20
CA ALA A 111 14.45 6.39 -3.37
C ALA A 111 14.45 5.91 -4.82
N TRP A 112 15.34 4.96 -5.11
CA TRP A 112 15.28 4.07 -6.26
C TRP A 112 14.58 2.79 -5.86
N TYR A 113 13.75 2.26 -6.74
CA TYR A 113 13.19 0.93 -6.56
C TYR A 113 13.23 0.12 -7.86
N GLY A 114 13.21 -1.19 -7.71
CA GLY A 114 12.95 -2.15 -8.77
C GLY A 114 12.01 -3.21 -8.25
N LYS A 115 11.05 -3.62 -9.08
CA LYS A 115 10.01 -4.60 -8.75
C LYS A 115 9.92 -5.65 -9.86
N LEU A 116 9.71 -6.89 -9.47
CA LEU A 116 9.37 -8.02 -10.31
C LEU A 116 8.02 -8.56 -9.87
N THR A 117 7.12 -8.79 -10.79
CA THR A 117 5.82 -9.43 -10.55
C THR A 117 5.64 -10.65 -11.42
N GLY A 118 4.85 -11.60 -10.96
CA GLY A 118 4.52 -12.79 -11.73
C GLY A 118 3.10 -13.25 -11.45
N HIS A 119 2.36 -13.57 -12.52
CA HIS A 119 1.04 -14.17 -12.48
C HIS A 119 1.16 -15.62 -12.95
N ILE A 120 1.03 -16.57 -12.02
CA ILE A 120 1.28 -17.99 -12.26
C ILE A 120 -0.05 -18.73 -12.35
N ALA A 121 -0.38 -19.18 -13.56
CA ALA A 121 -1.51 -20.06 -13.82
C ALA A 121 -2.86 -19.59 -13.24
N ASP A 122 -3.17 -18.32 -13.34
CA ASP A 122 -4.42 -17.68 -12.87
C ASP A 122 -4.73 -17.91 -11.37
N ALA A 123 -3.80 -18.49 -10.63
CA ALA A 123 -4.00 -18.86 -9.23
C ALA A 123 -3.02 -18.20 -8.27
N ALA A 124 -1.88 -17.73 -8.75
CA ALA A 124 -0.86 -17.16 -7.89
C ALA A 124 -0.28 -15.86 -8.43
N ASP A 125 -0.24 -14.86 -7.56
CA ASP A 125 0.48 -13.61 -7.76
C ASP A 125 1.71 -13.60 -6.87
N VAL A 126 2.85 -13.30 -7.44
CA VAL A 126 4.10 -13.15 -6.71
C VAL A 126 4.69 -11.78 -6.97
N SER A 127 5.34 -11.20 -5.98
CA SER A 127 6.15 -10.00 -6.14
C SER A 127 7.49 -10.16 -5.43
N ALA A 128 8.49 -9.46 -5.96
CA ALA A 128 9.74 -9.22 -5.27
C ALA A 128 10.23 -7.81 -5.61
N PHE A 129 10.76 -7.12 -4.62
CA PHE A 129 11.27 -5.77 -4.83
C PHE A 129 12.57 -5.50 -4.09
N TYR A 130 13.27 -4.50 -4.56
CA TYR A 130 14.38 -3.86 -3.87
C TYR A 130 14.20 -2.34 -3.93
N LEU A 131 14.41 -1.68 -2.81
CA LEU A 131 14.34 -0.23 -2.69
C LEU A 131 15.56 0.28 -1.95
N LYS A 132 16.11 1.42 -2.39
CA LYS A 132 17.22 2.08 -1.74
C LYS A 132 16.99 3.57 -1.61
N ASN A 133 17.15 4.09 -0.38
CA ASN A 133 17.13 5.52 -0.11
C ASN A 133 18.23 6.23 -0.92
N ALA A 134 17.85 7.31 -1.61
CA ALA A 134 18.73 8.18 -2.37
C ALA A 134 18.98 9.53 -1.69
N GLN A 135 18.33 9.78 -0.57
CA GLN A 135 18.37 11.04 0.17
C GLN A 135 19.62 11.12 1.02
N LYS A 136 20.27 12.30 1.04
CA LYS A 136 21.43 12.55 1.89
C LYS A 136 20.99 12.90 3.32
N GLN A 137 21.81 12.51 4.30
CA GLN A 137 21.51 12.60 5.73
C GLN A 137 21.25 14.02 6.26
N ASP A 138 21.79 15.04 5.65
CA ASP A 138 21.66 16.46 6.04
C ASP A 138 20.32 17.10 5.64
N GLN A 139 19.39 16.35 5.07
CA GLN A 139 18.06 16.82 4.68
C GLN A 139 16.95 16.48 5.70
N GLY A 140 17.30 16.14 6.92
CA GLY A 140 16.35 15.88 8.01
C GLY A 140 15.63 14.53 7.92
N ALA A 141 16.03 13.65 7.02
CA ALA A 141 15.42 12.34 6.90
C ALA A 141 15.80 11.43 8.07
N GLN A 142 14.82 11.01 8.83
CA GLN A 142 14.98 9.99 9.89
C GLN A 142 15.17 8.56 9.33
N VAL A 143 15.40 8.43 8.05
CA VAL A 143 15.41 7.15 7.33
C VAL A 143 16.74 6.41 7.43
N GLY A 144 17.86 7.14 7.54
CA GLY A 144 19.22 6.59 7.39
C GLY A 144 19.74 6.74 5.95
N GLU A 145 20.98 7.27 5.81
CA GLU A 145 21.59 7.62 4.51
C GLU A 145 21.68 6.42 3.54
N ASN A 146 21.86 5.23 4.07
CA ASN A 146 21.99 3.99 3.28
C ASN A 146 20.83 3.02 3.50
N ALA A 147 19.70 3.51 4.01
CA ALA A 147 18.54 2.66 4.24
C ALA A 147 18.09 1.99 2.94
N SER A 148 17.77 0.74 3.04
CA SER A 148 17.25 -0.06 1.94
C SER A 148 16.22 -1.06 2.44
N ALA A 149 15.37 -1.52 1.54
CA ALA A 149 14.44 -2.61 1.79
C ALA A 149 14.47 -3.59 0.62
N TRP A 150 14.25 -4.85 0.91
CA TRP A 150 13.88 -5.84 -0.08
C TRP A 150 12.75 -6.70 0.48
N GLY A 151 11.90 -7.17 -0.40
CA GLY A 151 10.79 -8.01 0.01
C GLY A 151 10.38 -8.97 -1.08
N ALA A 152 9.61 -9.97 -0.66
CA ALA A 152 8.93 -10.89 -1.55
C ALA A 152 7.60 -11.31 -0.94
N GLY A 153 6.60 -11.48 -1.78
CA GLY A 153 5.24 -11.83 -1.40
C GLY A 153 4.59 -12.80 -2.37
N LEU A 154 3.55 -13.43 -1.88
CA LEU A 154 2.73 -14.39 -2.59
C LEU A 154 1.26 -14.19 -2.21
N SER A 155 0.38 -14.25 -3.21
CA SER A 155 -1.04 -14.53 -3.04
C SER A 155 -1.39 -15.79 -3.84
N TYR A 156 -2.11 -16.75 -3.25
CA TYR A 156 -2.43 -18.01 -3.89
C TYR A 156 -3.86 -18.44 -3.61
N GLY A 157 -4.65 -18.60 -4.69
CA GLY A 157 -6.02 -19.07 -4.65
C GLY A 157 -6.10 -20.59 -4.63
N ILE A 158 -6.87 -21.17 -3.69
CA ILE A 158 -7.13 -22.61 -3.56
C ILE A 158 -8.65 -22.82 -3.38
N GLY A 159 -9.38 -23.05 -4.44
CA GLY A 159 -10.84 -23.11 -4.39
C GLY A 159 -11.42 -21.76 -3.96
N ASP A 160 -12.19 -21.73 -2.89
CA ASP A 160 -12.75 -20.49 -2.32
C ASP A 160 -11.81 -19.80 -1.32
N PHE A 161 -10.61 -20.31 -1.12
CA PHE A 161 -9.64 -19.72 -0.20
C PHE A 161 -8.52 -19.01 -0.95
N THR A 162 -8.08 -17.88 -0.39
CA THR A 162 -6.86 -17.20 -0.77
C THR A 162 -5.91 -17.16 0.41
N VAL A 163 -4.67 -17.60 0.21
CA VAL A 163 -3.56 -17.47 1.16
C VAL A 163 -2.62 -16.41 0.63
N ASP A 164 -2.28 -15.44 1.44
CA ASP A 164 -1.36 -14.38 1.06
C ASP A 164 -0.34 -14.08 2.16
N GLY A 165 0.71 -13.38 1.81
CA GLY A 165 1.69 -12.91 2.76
C GLY A 165 2.91 -12.30 2.10
N ASP A 166 3.60 -11.48 2.86
CA ASP A 166 4.83 -10.81 2.48
C ASP A 166 5.90 -10.94 3.57
N TYR A 167 7.12 -10.94 3.12
CA TYR A 167 8.29 -10.73 3.97
C TYR A 167 9.10 -9.57 3.42
N VAL A 168 9.35 -8.56 4.26
CA VAL A 168 10.16 -7.40 3.93
C VAL A 168 11.30 -7.28 4.95
N LYS A 169 12.51 -7.10 4.47
CA LYS A 169 13.69 -6.82 5.29
C LYS A 169 14.17 -5.41 4.99
N THR A 170 14.23 -4.59 6.02
CA THR A 170 14.85 -3.27 5.98
C THR A 170 16.25 -3.32 6.57
N GLN A 171 17.15 -2.51 6.04
CA GLN A 171 18.57 -2.50 6.42
C GLN A 171 19.09 -1.09 6.49
N ASN A 172 20.04 -0.87 7.39
CA ASN A 172 20.71 0.43 7.58
C ASN A 172 19.74 1.60 7.86
N THR A 173 18.57 1.31 8.44
CA THR A 173 17.69 2.37 8.93
C THR A 173 18.28 3.00 10.20
N GLN A 174 17.75 4.12 10.65
CA GLN A 174 18.20 4.71 11.93
C GLN A 174 17.94 3.77 13.13
N ALA A 175 16.89 2.96 13.05
CA ALA A 175 16.60 1.93 14.06
C ALA A 175 17.43 0.64 13.91
N GLY A 176 18.25 0.55 12.85
CA GLY A 176 19.01 -0.65 12.49
C GLY A 176 18.30 -1.51 11.44
N ASP A 177 18.64 -2.79 11.40
CA ASP A 177 18.01 -3.77 10.53
C ASP A 177 16.72 -4.29 11.16
N ALA A 178 15.65 -4.36 10.38
CA ALA A 178 14.33 -4.75 10.86
C ALA A 178 13.60 -5.63 9.84
N ALA A 179 12.51 -6.27 10.24
CA ALA A 179 11.67 -7.04 9.35
C ALA A 179 10.18 -6.74 9.57
N LEU A 180 9.44 -6.78 8.49
CA LEU A 180 7.98 -6.85 8.46
C LEU A 180 7.60 -8.17 7.81
N TRP A 181 6.62 -8.87 8.36
CA TRP A 181 6.00 -9.98 7.66
C TRP A 181 4.51 -10.08 7.96
N THR A 182 3.78 -10.55 6.99
CA THR A 182 2.34 -10.77 7.04
C THR A 182 2.01 -12.18 6.60
N ALA A 183 0.91 -12.70 7.10
CA ALA A 183 0.34 -13.96 6.62
C ALA A 183 -1.17 -13.90 6.78
N GLY A 184 -1.90 -14.16 5.71
CA GLY A 184 -3.34 -14.06 5.63
C GLY A 184 -4.01 -15.29 5.05
N LEU A 185 -5.27 -15.47 5.43
CA LEU A 185 -6.20 -16.42 4.86
C LEU A 185 -7.55 -15.73 4.69
N THR A 186 -8.06 -15.74 3.46
CA THR A 186 -9.38 -15.21 3.13
C THR A 186 -10.23 -16.32 2.52
N TYR A 187 -11.48 -16.38 2.92
CA TYR A 187 -12.51 -17.24 2.31
C TYR A 187 -13.50 -16.38 1.53
N GLY A 188 -13.86 -16.82 0.33
CA GLY A 188 -14.78 -16.13 -0.57
C GLY A 188 -14.14 -14.95 -1.29
N GLU A 189 -14.96 -14.33 -2.12
CA GLU A 189 -14.59 -13.17 -2.93
C GLU A 189 -15.80 -12.25 -3.06
N VAL A 190 -15.58 -10.95 -3.00
CA VAL A 190 -16.63 -9.97 -3.32
C VAL A 190 -16.61 -9.69 -4.81
N ASP A 191 -17.75 -9.97 -5.47
CA ASP A 191 -17.99 -9.65 -6.86
C ASP A 191 -19.18 -8.68 -6.91
N THR A 192 -18.92 -7.41 -7.19
CA THR A 192 -19.95 -6.36 -7.18
C THR A 192 -21.00 -6.51 -8.30
N ASP A 193 -20.77 -7.38 -9.27
CA ASP A 193 -21.80 -7.81 -10.22
C ASP A 193 -22.72 -8.89 -9.65
N LYS A 194 -22.34 -9.55 -8.53
CA LYS A 194 -23.10 -10.58 -7.84
C LYS A 194 -23.51 -10.14 -6.45
N VAL A 195 -24.62 -9.42 -6.35
CA VAL A 195 -25.16 -8.97 -5.05
C VAL A 195 -25.30 -10.13 -4.07
N GLY A 196 -24.73 -9.94 -2.86
CA GLY A 196 -24.68 -10.97 -1.82
C GLY A 196 -23.43 -11.85 -1.86
N SER A 197 -22.52 -11.70 -2.82
CA SER A 197 -21.17 -12.27 -2.72
C SER A 197 -20.43 -11.63 -1.55
N TRP A 198 -19.59 -12.40 -0.88
CA TRP A 198 -18.92 -11.93 0.34
C TRP A 198 -17.56 -12.58 0.53
N SER A 199 -16.74 -11.94 1.32
CA SER A 199 -15.45 -12.47 1.76
C SER A 199 -15.27 -12.29 3.28
N LEU A 200 -14.47 -13.16 3.88
CA LEU A 200 -14.04 -13.07 5.27
C LEU A 200 -12.59 -13.52 5.38
N GLY A 201 -11.73 -12.68 5.91
CA GLY A 201 -10.30 -12.94 6.04
C GLY A 201 -9.76 -12.63 7.43
N ALA A 202 -8.62 -13.24 7.73
CA ALA A 202 -7.81 -12.91 8.89
C ALA A 202 -6.35 -12.89 8.51
N HIS A 203 -5.65 -11.82 8.90
CA HIS A 203 -4.24 -11.59 8.61
C HIS A 203 -3.48 -11.35 9.91
N TYR A 204 -2.33 -11.95 10.03
CA TYR A 204 -1.39 -11.67 11.09
C TYR A 204 -0.27 -10.77 10.58
N VAL A 205 0.04 -9.72 11.32
CA VAL A 205 1.08 -8.76 11.00
C VAL A 205 2.09 -8.70 12.13
N LYS A 206 3.37 -8.71 11.78
CA LYS A 206 4.47 -8.44 12.70
C LYS A 206 5.43 -7.45 12.05
N ALA A 207 5.63 -6.31 12.69
CA ALA A 207 6.51 -5.24 12.26
C ALA A 207 7.56 -4.98 13.36
N ASP A 208 8.83 -5.17 13.04
CA ASP A 208 9.92 -4.80 13.93
C ASP A 208 10.17 -3.29 13.86
N LYS A 209 10.72 -2.69 14.92
CA LYS A 209 11.11 -1.29 14.97
C LYS A 209 12.00 -0.90 13.78
N GLY A 210 11.57 0.13 13.03
CA GLY A 210 12.27 0.61 11.84
C GLY A 210 11.93 -0.12 10.54
N SER A 211 11.03 -1.12 10.56
CA SER A 211 10.62 -1.82 9.35
C SER A 211 9.80 -0.93 8.41
N MET A 212 9.09 0.05 8.93
CA MET A 212 8.20 0.94 8.20
C MET A 212 8.85 2.29 7.87
N PHE A 213 10.11 2.31 7.44
CA PHE A 213 10.85 3.55 7.26
C PHE A 213 10.35 4.47 6.12
N LEU A 214 9.53 3.97 5.20
CA LEU A 214 8.84 4.78 4.20
C LEU A 214 7.60 5.50 4.76
N GLY A 215 7.16 5.16 5.95
CA GLY A 215 5.86 5.49 6.50
C GLY A 215 4.83 4.38 6.23
N CYS A 216 3.57 4.65 6.49
CA CYS A 216 2.49 3.70 6.29
C CYS A 216 1.61 4.10 5.11
N SER A 217 1.24 3.15 4.28
CA SER A 217 0.26 3.31 3.20
C SER A 217 -1.04 2.55 3.48
N ALA A 218 -1.00 1.54 4.36
CA ALA A 218 -2.13 0.72 4.74
C ALA A 218 -3.02 1.46 5.76
N LEU A 219 -4.03 2.17 5.29
CA LEU A 219 -4.91 3.03 6.09
C LEU A 219 -5.66 2.26 7.20
N ASP A 220 -6.05 1.04 6.92
CA ASP A 220 -6.76 0.15 7.83
C ASP A 220 -5.89 -0.40 8.99
N MET A 221 -4.56 -0.26 8.90
CA MET A 221 -3.56 -0.74 9.88
C MET A 221 -2.66 0.36 10.42
N GLY A 222 -2.86 1.62 10.00
CA GLY A 222 -1.95 2.74 10.28
C GLY A 222 -1.67 2.95 11.76
N ASP A 223 -2.68 2.89 12.59
CA ASP A 223 -2.58 3.07 14.04
C ASP A 223 -1.65 2.02 14.68
N GLN A 224 -1.80 0.74 14.34
CA GLN A 224 -0.97 -0.34 14.87
C GLN A 224 0.44 -0.33 14.29
N LEU A 225 0.57 -0.14 12.97
CA LEU A 225 1.86 -0.06 12.30
C LEU A 225 2.69 1.15 12.75
N GLY A 226 2.03 2.23 13.18
CA GLY A 226 2.69 3.41 13.74
C GLY A 226 3.63 3.10 14.90
N TYR A 227 3.31 2.08 15.69
CA TYR A 227 4.17 1.62 16.79
C TYR A 227 5.53 1.10 16.31
N ALA A 228 5.63 0.63 15.06
CA ALA A 228 6.91 0.17 14.49
C ALA A 228 7.96 1.29 14.31
N ASN A 229 7.61 2.54 14.54
CA ASN A 229 8.61 3.62 14.68
C ASN A 229 9.42 3.51 15.97
N ASP A 230 8.80 3.10 17.06
CA ASP A 230 9.37 3.16 18.41
C ASP A 230 9.67 1.79 19.00
N THR A 231 8.91 0.75 18.66
CA THR A 231 9.00 -0.60 19.21
C THR A 231 8.58 -1.65 18.19
N ASN A 232 8.84 -2.94 18.47
CA ASN A 232 8.25 -4.01 17.68
C ASN A 232 6.75 -4.13 18.02
N VAL A 233 5.95 -4.39 17.01
CA VAL A 233 4.50 -4.59 17.16
C VAL A 233 4.02 -5.81 16.40
N LYS A 234 3.00 -6.48 16.91
CA LYS A 234 2.30 -7.58 16.24
C LYS A 234 0.82 -7.53 16.58
N PHE A 235 -0.01 -7.88 15.62
CA PHE A 235 -1.47 -7.84 15.74
C PHE A 235 -2.17 -8.72 14.71
N TRP A 236 -3.46 -8.89 14.88
CA TRP A 236 -4.35 -9.52 13.93
C TRP A 236 -5.27 -8.50 13.29
N VAL A 237 -5.58 -8.71 12.02
CA VAL A 237 -6.59 -7.96 11.27
C VAL A 237 -7.64 -8.93 10.78
N ALA A 238 -8.90 -8.74 11.18
CA ALA A 238 -10.03 -9.39 10.54
C ALA A 238 -10.60 -8.46 9.48
N LYS A 239 -10.89 -8.97 8.29
CA LYS A 239 -11.49 -8.22 7.18
C LYS A 239 -12.73 -8.95 6.70
N ALA A 240 -13.78 -8.21 6.36
CA ALA A 240 -15.00 -8.75 5.76
C ALA A 240 -15.50 -7.79 4.68
N GLY A 241 -15.95 -8.32 3.56
CA GLY A 241 -16.54 -7.54 2.47
C GLY A 241 -17.83 -8.20 2.00
N VAL A 242 -18.76 -7.39 1.49
CA VAL A 242 -20.00 -7.87 0.87
C VAL A 242 -20.50 -6.94 -0.23
N ALA A 243 -20.86 -7.50 -1.39
CA ALA A 243 -21.57 -6.77 -2.43
C ALA A 243 -23.02 -6.53 -2.01
N VAL A 244 -23.32 -5.32 -1.50
CA VAL A 244 -24.67 -4.98 -1.01
C VAL A 244 -25.61 -4.58 -2.12
N GLN A 245 -25.05 -4.11 -3.23
CA GLN A 245 -25.78 -3.77 -4.46
C GLN A 245 -24.81 -3.88 -5.64
N LYS A 246 -25.32 -3.89 -6.87
CA LYS A 246 -24.48 -3.83 -8.05
C LYS A 246 -23.57 -2.59 -7.99
N ASN A 247 -22.27 -2.80 -8.20
CA ASN A 247 -21.22 -1.78 -8.09
C ASN A 247 -21.11 -1.10 -6.71
N VAL A 248 -21.61 -1.76 -5.65
CA VAL A 248 -21.53 -1.24 -4.27
C VAL A 248 -21.06 -2.35 -3.34
N GLU A 249 -19.92 -2.11 -2.70
CA GLU A 249 -19.29 -2.99 -1.72
C GLU A 249 -19.25 -2.32 -0.35
N LEU A 250 -19.61 -3.07 0.67
CA LEU A 250 -19.44 -2.70 2.07
C LEU A 250 -18.30 -3.53 2.64
N ASP A 251 -17.26 -2.85 3.10
CA ASP A 251 -16.08 -3.42 3.73
C ASP A 251 -16.03 -3.08 5.20
N ALA A 252 -15.47 -3.97 5.99
CA ALA A 252 -15.20 -3.76 7.40
C ALA A 252 -13.86 -4.39 7.77
N TYR A 253 -13.13 -3.75 8.69
CA TYR A 253 -11.92 -4.30 9.30
C TYR A 253 -11.94 -4.14 10.82
N TYR A 254 -11.22 -5.02 11.49
CA TYR A 254 -11.01 -4.99 12.93
C TYR A 254 -9.58 -5.44 13.27
N ASN A 255 -8.80 -4.53 13.83
CA ASN A 255 -7.46 -4.77 14.32
C ASN A 255 -7.52 -5.11 15.80
N PHE A 256 -6.97 -6.24 16.20
CA PHE A 256 -7.13 -6.74 17.57
C PHE A 256 -5.90 -7.53 18.05
N ALA A 257 -5.89 -7.76 19.35
CA ALA A 257 -4.83 -8.50 20.04
C ALA A 257 -3.43 -7.93 19.77
N ALA A 258 -3.35 -6.62 19.57
CA ALA A 258 -2.10 -5.93 19.34
C ALA A 258 -1.19 -5.99 20.57
N LYS A 259 0.10 -6.20 20.33
CA LYS A 259 1.14 -6.26 21.35
C LYS A 259 2.35 -5.48 20.90
N ALA A 260 2.80 -4.57 21.74
CA ALA A 260 4.07 -3.88 21.65
C ALA A 260 5.10 -4.52 22.57
N ASP A 261 6.37 -4.58 22.15
CA ASP A 261 7.43 -5.12 23.03
C ASP A 261 7.80 -4.13 24.15
N GLU A 262 7.62 -2.84 23.89
CA GLU A 262 7.88 -1.77 24.87
C GLU A 262 6.71 -0.77 24.89
N GLY A 263 6.40 -0.24 26.08
CA GLY A 263 5.32 0.73 26.25
C GLY A 263 3.94 0.11 26.46
N ALA A 264 2.90 0.85 26.12
CA ALA A 264 1.53 0.38 26.14
C ALA A 264 1.22 -0.39 24.84
N ASP A 265 0.43 -1.44 24.95
CA ASP A 265 -0.10 -2.13 23.77
C ASP A 265 -1.01 -1.19 22.97
N PRO A 266 -1.01 -1.28 21.62
CA PRO A 266 -1.98 -0.55 20.80
C PRO A 266 -3.41 -0.93 21.15
N ASP A 267 -4.30 0.05 21.09
CA ASP A 267 -5.74 -0.20 21.21
C ASP A 267 -6.29 -0.96 20.00
N ASP A 268 -7.36 -1.69 20.20
CA ASP A 268 -8.12 -2.27 19.09
C ASP A 268 -8.77 -1.17 18.26
N THR A 269 -8.72 -1.30 16.94
CA THR A 269 -9.35 -0.34 16.01
C THR A 269 -10.26 -1.05 15.03
N TRP A 270 -11.23 -0.34 14.50
CA TRP A 270 -12.12 -0.87 13.47
C TRP A 270 -12.58 0.23 12.52
N GLY A 271 -12.95 -0.17 11.32
CA GLY A 271 -13.54 0.73 10.35
C GLY A 271 -14.55 0.01 9.46
N ILE A 272 -15.40 0.83 8.85
CA ILE A 272 -16.39 0.40 7.85
C ILE A 272 -16.27 1.35 6.67
N GLU A 273 -16.23 0.81 5.47
CA GLU A 273 -16.14 1.56 4.23
C GLU A 273 -17.26 1.15 3.29
N LEU A 274 -17.76 2.10 2.51
CA LEU A 274 -18.71 1.85 1.45
C LEU A 274 -18.13 2.34 0.12
N ASN A 275 -17.82 1.39 -0.75
CA ASN A 275 -17.17 1.61 -2.01
C ASN A 275 -18.18 1.58 -3.16
N TYR A 276 -18.07 2.51 -4.11
CA TYR A 276 -18.93 2.62 -5.29
C TYR A 276 -18.08 2.62 -6.55
N ALA A 277 -18.42 1.78 -7.52
CA ALA A 277 -17.86 1.80 -8.87
C ALA A 277 -18.90 2.39 -9.84
N PHE A 278 -18.46 3.31 -10.71
CA PHE A 278 -19.32 3.98 -11.72
C PHE A 278 -18.87 3.62 -13.13
#